data_b8eff8d04f299ac53e7374ca9da577d9
#
_entry.id   b8eff8d04f299ac53e7374ca9da577d9
#
_cell.length_a   1.000
_cell.length_b   1.000
_cell.length_c   1.000
_cell.angle_alpha   90.00
_cell.angle_beta   90.00
_cell.angle_gamma   90.00
#
_symmetry.space_group_name_H-M   'P 1'
#
loop_
_entity.id
_entity.type
_entity.pdbx_description
1 polymer ?
#
loop_
_entity_poly.entity_id
_entity_poly.type
_entity_poly.pdbx_seq_one_letter_code
_entity_poly.pdbx_strand_id
1 'polypeptide(L)'
;MGDSLFLTGADLAALAFFLAVWLVHGLAADGKLVGRMSLTTAMNAQREAWMRTMAQRELRMIDTSIMVGLQQGTAFFASSSLLALGGCFALLGASNDVLSVLSDLPLADAPPRQVFEIKVLGLMALLAYAFFKFGWSYRLFNYCSILIGAVPMHKEGSAAPAAMEAAIGRATRMNVLAGRHFNAGLRGVFFSLGYLGWFVGPEAFALTTTLLFAVLLRRQFFSAARLAVIDESAQAGPGNGSSIRPDSQ
;
A
#
# COMPACT_ATOMS: atom_id res chain seq x y z
N MET A 1 -41.42 -4.34 19.47
CA MET A 1 -40.17 -3.64 19.75
C MET A 1 -39.23 -4.00 18.59
N GLY A 2 -39.30 -3.21 17.51
CA GLY A 2 -38.40 -3.43 16.35
C GLY A 2 -37.04 -2.86 16.67
N ASP A 3 -36.00 -3.68 16.50
CA ASP A 3 -34.61 -3.31 16.60
C ASP A 3 -34.35 -2.21 15.55
N SER A 4 -34.36 -0.95 15.98
CA SER A 4 -33.83 0.13 15.18
C SER A 4 -32.31 -0.07 15.15
N LEU A 5 -31.83 -0.75 14.12
CA LEU A 5 -30.43 -0.63 13.74
C LEU A 5 -30.11 0.86 13.68
N PHE A 6 -29.14 1.32 14.49
CA PHE A 6 -28.74 2.73 14.58
C PHE A 6 -28.28 3.30 13.22
N LEU A 7 -27.92 2.43 12.26
CA LEU A 7 -27.52 2.77 10.90
C LEU A 7 -28.70 2.55 9.94
N THR A 8 -28.88 3.48 9.02
CA THR A 8 -29.89 3.36 7.96
C THR A 8 -29.52 2.28 6.94
N GLY A 9 -30.49 1.79 6.15
CA GLY A 9 -30.20 0.88 5.04
C GLY A 9 -29.20 1.48 4.02
N ALA A 10 -29.25 2.82 3.83
CA ALA A 10 -28.30 3.53 2.96
C ALA A 10 -26.88 3.53 3.56
N ASP A 11 -26.72 3.70 4.87
CA ASP A 11 -25.42 3.59 5.54
C ASP A 11 -24.80 2.21 5.37
N LEU A 12 -25.60 1.16 5.54
CA LEU A 12 -25.15 -0.22 5.38
C LEU A 12 -24.76 -0.54 3.94
N ALA A 13 -25.52 -0.05 2.96
CA ALA A 13 -25.22 -0.21 1.54
C ALA A 13 -23.91 0.52 1.17
N ALA A 14 -23.73 1.75 1.64
CA ALA A 14 -22.51 2.53 1.41
C ALA A 14 -21.27 1.88 2.08
N LEU A 15 -21.42 1.34 3.29
CA LEU A 15 -20.34 0.60 3.96
C LEU A 15 -19.99 -0.69 3.22
N ALA A 16 -20.98 -1.46 2.77
CA ALA A 16 -20.74 -2.66 1.97
C ALA A 16 -20.04 -2.33 0.66
N PHE A 17 -20.44 -1.26 -0.03
CA PHE A 17 -19.79 -0.74 -1.22
C PHE A 17 -18.32 -0.36 -0.94
N PHE A 18 -18.06 0.40 0.12
CA PHE A 18 -16.71 0.77 0.54
C PHE A 18 -15.82 -0.45 0.76
N LEU A 19 -16.30 -1.46 1.50
CA LEU A 19 -15.55 -2.68 1.77
C LEU A 19 -15.29 -3.49 0.49
N ALA A 20 -16.28 -3.58 -0.41
CA ALA A 20 -16.12 -4.23 -1.71
C ALA A 20 -15.06 -3.53 -2.56
N VAL A 21 -15.11 -2.20 -2.65
CA VAL A 21 -14.12 -1.38 -3.38
C VAL A 21 -12.72 -1.57 -2.79
N TRP A 22 -12.58 -1.59 -1.47
CA TRP A 22 -11.30 -1.84 -0.82
C TRP A 22 -10.72 -3.20 -1.17
N LEU A 23 -11.53 -4.27 -1.10
CA LEU A 23 -11.10 -5.62 -1.46
C LEU A 23 -10.70 -5.71 -2.94
N VAL A 24 -11.55 -5.20 -3.84
CA VAL A 24 -11.28 -5.19 -5.29
C VAL A 24 -9.99 -4.45 -5.62
N HIS A 25 -9.79 -3.26 -5.02
CA HIS A 25 -8.54 -2.52 -5.21
C HIS A 25 -7.32 -3.30 -4.70
N GLY A 26 -7.43 -3.96 -3.55
CA GLY A 26 -6.36 -4.80 -3.01
C GLY A 26 -5.96 -5.92 -3.95
N LEU A 27 -6.94 -6.66 -4.47
CA LEU A 27 -6.73 -7.77 -5.41
C LEU A 27 -6.18 -7.28 -6.75
N ALA A 28 -6.67 -6.14 -7.24
CA ALA A 28 -6.17 -5.53 -8.48
C ALA A 28 -4.71 -5.07 -8.36
N ALA A 29 -4.35 -4.39 -7.26
CA ALA A 29 -3.01 -3.91 -7.00
C ALA A 29 -1.98 -5.06 -6.87
N ASP A 30 -2.40 -6.20 -6.31
CA ASP A 30 -1.58 -7.40 -6.20
C ASP A 30 -1.47 -8.22 -7.51
N GLY A 31 -2.06 -7.72 -8.61
CA GLY A 31 -1.99 -8.34 -9.93
C GLY A 31 -2.90 -9.57 -10.11
N LYS A 32 -3.87 -9.78 -9.19
CA LYS A 32 -4.75 -10.98 -9.22
C LYS A 32 -5.98 -10.84 -10.11
N LEU A 33 -6.39 -9.60 -10.42
CA LEU A 33 -7.64 -9.33 -11.16
C LEU A 33 -7.42 -8.74 -12.56
N VAL A 34 -6.28 -8.11 -12.80
CA VAL A 34 -6.02 -7.37 -14.05
C VAL A 34 -4.83 -7.99 -14.75
N GLY A 35 -4.98 -8.38 -16.02
CA GLY A 35 -3.88 -8.92 -16.83
C GLY A 35 -2.78 -7.92 -17.18
N ARG A 36 -2.94 -6.65 -16.79
CA ARG A 36 -1.96 -5.60 -16.99
C ARG A 36 -1.02 -5.51 -15.76
N MET A 37 0.29 -5.48 -15.99
CA MET A 37 1.28 -5.33 -14.94
C MET A 37 1.03 -4.04 -14.13
N SER A 38 0.85 -4.16 -12.83
CA SER A 38 0.69 -3.02 -11.93
C SER A 38 2.03 -2.39 -11.57
N LEU A 39 2.03 -1.11 -11.15
CA LEU A 39 3.24 -0.45 -10.64
C LEU A 39 3.86 -1.26 -9.48
N THR A 40 3.04 -1.79 -8.59
CA THR A 40 3.51 -2.64 -7.48
C THR A 40 4.24 -3.88 -7.98
N THR A 41 3.72 -4.56 -9.00
CA THR A 41 4.35 -5.75 -9.58
C THR A 41 5.66 -5.39 -10.29
N ALA A 42 5.70 -4.28 -11.04
CA ALA A 42 6.91 -3.79 -11.68
C ALA A 42 8.00 -3.45 -10.65
N MET A 43 7.63 -2.77 -9.56
CA MET A 43 8.57 -2.46 -8.47
C MET A 43 9.07 -3.70 -7.73
N ASN A 44 8.28 -4.76 -7.65
CA ASN A 44 8.76 -6.02 -7.05
C ASN A 44 9.85 -6.68 -7.92
N ALA A 45 9.76 -6.59 -9.25
CA ALA A 45 10.83 -7.03 -10.15
C ALA A 45 12.11 -6.19 -9.95
N GLN A 46 11.98 -4.87 -9.77
CA GLN A 46 13.14 -4.01 -9.46
C GLN A 46 13.76 -4.32 -8.08
N ARG A 47 12.96 -4.73 -7.09
CA ARG A 47 13.49 -5.20 -5.80
C ARG A 47 14.33 -6.48 -5.96
N GLU A 48 13.91 -7.38 -6.82
CA GLU A 48 14.68 -8.59 -7.13
C GLU A 48 16.00 -8.23 -7.84
N ALA A 49 15.94 -7.38 -8.88
CA ALA A 49 17.13 -6.90 -9.58
C ALA A 49 18.10 -6.21 -8.61
N TRP A 50 17.59 -5.37 -7.70
CA TRP A 50 18.41 -4.74 -6.66
C TRP A 50 19.13 -5.76 -5.78
N MET A 51 18.45 -6.80 -5.28
CA MET A 51 19.09 -7.80 -4.43
C MET A 51 20.18 -8.60 -5.17
N ARG A 52 19.98 -8.87 -6.47
CA ARG A 52 21.01 -9.50 -7.33
C ARG A 52 22.22 -8.59 -7.51
N THR A 53 22.00 -7.31 -7.80
CA THR A 53 23.06 -6.32 -7.94
C THR A 53 23.82 -6.10 -6.62
N MET A 54 23.10 -6.03 -5.50
CA MET A 54 23.69 -5.89 -4.16
C MET A 54 24.66 -7.06 -3.85
N ALA A 55 24.30 -8.27 -4.25
CA ALA A 55 25.14 -9.45 -4.00
C ALA A 55 26.49 -9.40 -4.73
N GLN A 56 26.61 -8.64 -5.83
CA GLN A 56 27.83 -8.45 -6.61
C GLN A 56 28.73 -7.32 -6.07
N ARG A 57 28.23 -6.51 -5.12
CA ARG A 57 28.99 -5.38 -4.56
C ARG A 57 29.88 -5.83 -3.42
N GLU A 58 31.13 -5.36 -3.42
CA GLU A 58 32.04 -5.51 -2.28
C GLU A 58 31.60 -4.65 -1.09
N LEU A 59 31.20 -3.40 -1.37
CA LEU A 59 30.72 -2.46 -0.36
C LEU A 59 29.20 -2.25 -0.49
N ARG A 60 28.48 -2.60 0.58
CA ARG A 60 27.00 -2.56 0.63
C ARG A 60 26.47 -1.30 1.36
N MET A 61 27.26 -0.23 1.45
CA MET A 61 26.85 0.98 2.16
C MET A 61 25.62 1.65 1.53
N ILE A 62 25.57 1.69 0.18
CA ILE A 62 24.40 2.22 -0.53
C ILE A 62 23.13 1.40 -0.25
N ASP A 63 23.27 0.09 -0.17
CA ASP A 63 22.16 -0.82 0.09
C ASP A 63 21.61 -0.63 1.50
N THR A 64 22.51 -0.43 2.47
CA THR A 64 22.16 -0.11 3.86
C THR A 64 21.45 1.24 3.93
N SER A 65 21.91 2.27 3.22
CA SER A 65 21.29 3.60 3.18
C SER A 65 19.86 3.55 2.58
N ILE A 66 19.67 2.77 1.51
CA ILE A 66 18.34 2.54 0.93
C ILE A 66 17.42 1.86 1.95
N MET A 67 17.91 0.83 2.66
CA MET A 67 17.13 0.14 3.69
C MET A 67 16.75 1.06 4.84
N VAL A 68 17.66 1.91 5.32
CA VAL A 68 17.37 2.91 6.36
C VAL A 68 16.28 3.88 5.89
N GLY A 69 16.34 4.36 4.65
CA GLY A 69 15.29 5.21 4.08
C GLY A 69 13.92 4.54 4.05
N LEU A 70 13.84 3.26 3.65
CA LEU A 70 12.60 2.48 3.66
C LEU A 70 12.05 2.28 5.08
N GLN A 71 12.93 2.01 6.06
CA GLN A 71 12.56 1.88 7.47
C GLN A 71 12.03 3.20 8.03
N GLN A 72 12.74 4.31 7.81
CA GLN A 72 12.33 5.64 8.27
C GLN A 72 10.99 6.07 7.68
N GLY A 73 10.80 5.91 6.37
CA GLY A 73 9.53 6.19 5.73
C GLY A 73 8.38 5.34 6.30
N THR A 74 8.64 4.07 6.59
CA THR A 74 7.64 3.17 7.18
C THR A 74 7.32 3.57 8.62
N ALA A 75 8.33 3.93 9.44
CA ALA A 75 8.15 4.41 10.81
C ALA A 75 7.36 5.72 10.85
N PHE A 76 7.62 6.64 9.93
CA PHE A 76 6.86 7.89 9.79
C PHE A 76 5.37 7.63 9.61
N PHE A 77 4.98 6.75 8.68
CA PHE A 77 3.57 6.43 8.45
C PHE A 77 2.94 5.67 9.61
N ALA A 78 3.70 4.80 10.30
CA ALA A 78 3.22 4.13 11.50
C ALA A 78 2.92 5.16 12.62
N SER A 79 3.84 6.07 12.90
CA SER A 79 3.67 7.12 13.92
C SER A 79 2.51 8.06 13.56
N SER A 80 2.38 8.46 12.30
CA SER A 80 1.27 9.28 11.82
C SER A 80 -0.07 8.59 11.99
N SER A 81 -0.15 7.29 11.71
CA SER A 81 -1.38 6.50 11.92
C SER A 81 -1.75 6.39 13.39
N LEU A 82 -0.77 6.24 14.27
CA LEU A 82 -0.99 6.21 15.73
C LEU A 82 -1.46 7.56 16.25
N LEU A 83 -0.87 8.66 15.76
CA LEU A 83 -1.28 10.02 16.11
C LEU A 83 -2.74 10.28 15.67
N ALA A 84 -3.09 9.91 14.44
CA ALA A 84 -4.45 10.03 13.93
C ALA A 84 -5.45 9.19 14.76
N LEU A 85 -5.04 7.98 15.17
CA LEU A 85 -5.83 7.12 16.06
C LEU A 85 -6.08 7.80 17.42
N GLY A 86 -5.05 8.45 17.99
CA GLY A 86 -5.19 9.27 19.20
C GLY A 86 -6.17 10.42 19.02
N GLY A 87 -6.17 11.09 17.85
CA GLY A 87 -7.16 12.10 17.47
C GLY A 87 -8.59 11.56 17.45
N CYS A 88 -8.80 10.33 16.98
CA CYS A 88 -10.12 9.69 17.01
C CYS A 88 -10.60 9.43 18.46
N PHE A 89 -9.72 9.06 19.40
CA PHE A 89 -10.07 8.97 20.82
C PHE A 89 -10.49 10.33 21.40
N ALA A 90 -9.80 11.41 21.02
CA ALA A 90 -10.20 12.76 21.42
C ALA A 90 -11.58 13.13 20.86
N LEU A 91 -11.88 12.77 19.60
CA LEU A 91 -13.22 12.98 19.01
C LEU A 91 -14.32 12.21 19.76
N LEU A 92 -14.05 10.99 20.20
CA LEU A 92 -15.02 10.23 21.02
C LEU A 92 -15.26 10.89 22.36
N GLY A 93 -14.21 11.43 23.00
CA GLY A 93 -14.33 12.17 24.27
C GLY A 93 -15.12 13.48 24.15
N ALA A 94 -15.06 14.15 22.99
CA ALA A 94 -15.71 15.42 22.69
C ALA A 94 -16.94 15.27 21.78
N SER A 95 -17.59 14.10 21.72
CA SER A 95 -18.68 13.80 20.78
C SER A 95 -19.81 14.85 20.78
N ASN A 96 -20.22 15.32 21.98
CA ASN A 96 -21.29 16.30 22.10
C ASN A 96 -20.90 17.67 21.53
N ASP A 97 -19.66 18.13 21.80
CA ASP A 97 -19.17 19.42 21.31
C ASP A 97 -19.04 19.41 19.77
N VAL A 98 -18.50 18.29 19.24
CA VAL A 98 -18.38 18.12 17.79
C VAL A 98 -19.75 18.07 17.12
N LEU A 99 -20.71 17.37 17.69
CA LEU A 99 -22.08 17.30 17.15
C LEU A 99 -22.79 18.64 17.19
N SER A 100 -22.56 19.48 18.21
CA SER A 100 -23.11 20.84 18.25
C SER A 100 -22.54 21.71 17.11
N VAL A 101 -21.25 21.63 16.84
CA VAL A 101 -20.62 22.34 15.72
C VAL A 101 -21.13 21.82 14.37
N LEU A 102 -21.33 20.51 14.23
CA LEU A 102 -21.86 19.92 13.00
C LEU A 102 -23.31 20.35 12.73
N SER A 103 -24.12 20.51 13.77
CA SER A 103 -25.52 20.98 13.63
C SER A 103 -25.63 22.44 13.14
N ASP A 104 -24.58 23.24 13.35
CA ASP A 104 -24.51 24.61 12.89
C ASP A 104 -24.09 24.73 11.41
N LEU A 105 -23.63 23.66 10.80
CA LEU A 105 -23.20 23.62 9.41
C LEU A 105 -24.38 23.28 8.47
N PRO A 106 -24.56 24.00 7.37
CA PRO A 106 -25.68 23.77 6.42
C PRO A 106 -25.45 22.55 5.51
N LEU A 107 -24.65 21.58 5.93
CA LEU A 107 -24.18 20.49 5.07
C LEU A 107 -24.94 19.16 5.26
N ALA A 108 -25.48 18.90 6.43
CA ALA A 108 -26.28 17.72 6.75
C ALA A 108 -26.95 17.86 8.12
N ASP A 109 -28.02 17.13 8.35
CA ASP A 109 -28.56 16.95 9.70
C ASP A 109 -27.56 16.24 10.59
N ALA A 110 -27.31 16.76 11.80
CA ALA A 110 -26.38 16.14 12.74
C ALA A 110 -26.87 14.72 13.08
N PRO A 111 -26.03 13.69 12.90
CA PRO A 111 -26.43 12.32 13.19
C PRO A 111 -26.63 12.12 14.71
N PRO A 112 -27.43 11.14 15.14
CA PRO A 112 -27.48 10.74 16.52
C PRO A 112 -26.09 10.42 17.07
N ARG A 113 -25.79 10.76 18.31
CA ARG A 113 -24.49 10.55 18.95
C ARG A 113 -23.96 9.12 18.76
N GLN A 114 -24.80 8.13 18.91
CA GLN A 114 -24.41 6.72 18.74
C GLN A 114 -23.94 6.41 17.32
N VAL A 115 -24.60 6.97 16.31
CA VAL A 115 -24.19 6.82 14.90
C VAL A 115 -22.84 7.50 14.65
N PHE A 116 -22.62 8.69 15.18
CA PHE A 116 -21.34 9.38 15.12
C PHE A 116 -20.22 8.55 15.75
N GLU A 117 -20.43 8.03 16.96
CA GLU A 117 -19.46 7.20 17.68
C GLU A 117 -19.12 5.92 16.92
N ILE A 118 -20.11 5.23 16.31
CA ILE A 118 -19.90 4.06 15.47
C ILE A 118 -19.04 4.41 14.24
N LYS A 119 -19.30 5.55 13.60
CA LYS A 119 -18.49 6.02 12.46
C LYS A 119 -17.04 6.32 12.88
N VAL A 120 -16.84 6.94 14.04
CA VAL A 120 -15.48 7.17 14.58
C VAL A 120 -14.79 5.84 14.90
N LEU A 121 -15.47 4.88 15.51
CA LEU A 121 -14.91 3.54 15.78
C LEU A 121 -14.48 2.82 14.47
N GLY A 122 -15.27 2.94 13.41
CA GLY A 122 -14.89 2.41 12.10
C GLY A 122 -13.63 3.08 11.52
N LEU A 123 -13.51 4.40 11.65
CA LEU A 123 -12.30 5.14 11.27
C LEU A 123 -11.09 4.69 12.09
N MET A 124 -11.27 4.50 13.40
CA MET A 124 -10.22 3.97 14.28
C MET A 124 -9.77 2.58 13.84
N ALA A 125 -10.68 1.70 13.46
CA ALA A 125 -10.36 0.36 12.96
C ALA A 125 -9.50 0.42 11.68
N LEU A 126 -9.79 1.35 10.76
CA LEU A 126 -8.98 1.58 9.55
C LEU A 126 -7.57 2.09 9.86
N LEU A 127 -7.46 3.05 10.78
CA LEU A 127 -6.18 3.62 11.20
C LEU A 127 -5.34 2.61 11.99
N ALA A 128 -5.97 1.81 12.86
CA ALA A 128 -5.33 0.71 13.56
C ALA A 128 -4.81 -0.35 12.57
N TYR A 129 -5.62 -0.73 11.58
CA TYR A 129 -5.18 -1.61 10.50
C TYR A 129 -3.93 -1.05 9.80
N ALA A 130 -3.94 0.23 9.42
CA ALA A 130 -2.81 0.87 8.77
C ALA A 130 -1.56 0.85 9.67
N PHE A 131 -1.70 1.20 10.94
CA PHE A 131 -0.63 1.15 11.94
C PHE A 131 -0.01 -0.25 12.03
N PHE A 132 -0.81 -1.31 12.18
CA PHE A 132 -0.28 -2.68 12.25
C PHE A 132 0.40 -3.11 10.95
N LYS A 133 -0.11 -2.68 9.79
CA LYS A 133 0.54 -2.97 8.50
C LYS A 133 1.90 -2.29 8.37
N PHE A 134 2.02 -1.04 8.79
CA PHE A 134 3.31 -0.33 8.80
C PHE A 134 4.27 -0.90 9.85
N GLY A 135 3.81 -1.18 11.06
CA GLY A 135 4.61 -1.80 12.11
C GLY A 135 5.19 -3.15 11.69
N TRP A 136 4.35 -3.98 11.04
CA TRP A 136 4.81 -5.25 10.49
C TRP A 136 5.78 -5.05 9.32
N SER A 137 5.52 -4.12 8.41
CA SER A 137 6.43 -3.76 7.32
C SER A 137 7.80 -3.31 7.83
N TYR A 138 7.82 -2.44 8.84
CA TYR A 138 9.05 -1.98 9.50
C TYR A 138 9.87 -3.15 10.04
N ARG A 139 9.22 -4.07 10.75
CA ARG A 139 9.88 -5.28 11.28
C ARG A 139 10.45 -6.15 10.16
N LEU A 140 9.71 -6.33 9.05
CA LEU A 140 10.18 -7.11 7.91
C LEU A 140 11.36 -6.43 7.19
N PHE A 141 11.39 -5.09 7.11
CA PHE A 141 12.55 -4.37 6.59
C PHE A 141 13.78 -4.55 7.49
N ASN A 142 13.61 -4.58 8.83
CA ASN A 142 14.69 -4.90 9.75
C ASN A 142 15.23 -6.31 9.50
N TYR A 143 14.37 -7.31 9.34
CA TYR A 143 14.80 -8.67 8.99
C TYR A 143 15.48 -8.73 7.62
N CYS A 144 14.99 -7.94 6.64
CA CYS A 144 15.63 -7.84 5.33
C CYS A 144 17.07 -7.30 5.45
N SER A 145 17.30 -6.29 6.29
CA SER A 145 18.65 -5.76 6.54
C SER A 145 19.59 -6.82 7.09
N ILE A 146 19.12 -7.68 8.01
CA ILE A 146 19.89 -8.81 8.53
C ILE A 146 20.21 -9.80 7.41
N LEU A 147 19.20 -10.11 6.56
CA LEU A 147 19.39 -11.05 5.45
C LEU A 147 20.36 -10.49 4.39
N ILE A 148 20.35 -9.19 4.12
CA ILE A 148 21.31 -8.51 3.24
C ILE A 148 22.74 -8.67 3.79
N GLY A 149 22.92 -8.46 5.10
CA GLY A 149 24.21 -8.68 5.77
C GLY A 149 24.68 -10.13 5.72
N ALA A 150 23.75 -11.09 5.70
CA ALA A 150 24.03 -12.53 5.64
C ALA A 150 24.28 -13.07 4.22
N VAL A 151 24.07 -12.27 3.15
CA VAL A 151 24.43 -12.69 1.79
C VAL A 151 25.95 -12.77 1.69
N PRO A 152 26.56 -13.93 1.31
CA PRO A 152 27.99 -14.07 1.14
C PRO A 152 28.57 -13.04 0.16
N MET A 153 29.82 -12.66 0.34
CA MET A 153 30.53 -11.84 -0.65
C MET A 153 30.92 -12.72 -1.84
N HIS A 154 30.77 -12.16 -3.04
CA HIS A 154 31.24 -12.83 -4.24
C HIS A 154 32.78 -12.74 -4.27
N LYS A 155 33.46 -13.77 -3.73
CA LYS A 155 34.89 -13.97 -3.89
C LYS A 155 35.09 -15.25 -4.68
N GLU A 156 36.03 -15.27 -5.61
CA GLU A 156 36.38 -16.48 -6.36
C GLU A 156 36.68 -17.62 -5.34
N GLY A 157 35.92 -18.71 -5.44
CA GLY A 157 36.06 -19.90 -4.60
C GLY A 157 35.32 -19.91 -3.26
N SER A 158 34.53 -18.89 -2.90
CA SER A 158 34.05 -18.72 -1.49
C SER A 158 32.65 -19.24 -1.15
N ALA A 159 31.77 -19.50 -2.10
CA ALA A 159 30.46 -20.12 -1.83
C ALA A 159 29.95 -20.90 -3.04
N ALA A 160 29.26 -22.01 -2.79
CA ALA A 160 28.57 -22.73 -3.86
C ALA A 160 27.52 -21.79 -4.49
N PRO A 161 27.44 -21.71 -5.84
CA PRO A 161 26.49 -20.81 -6.54
C PRO A 161 25.03 -20.95 -6.04
N ALA A 162 24.62 -22.18 -5.70
CA ALA A 162 23.30 -22.47 -5.16
C ALA A 162 23.04 -21.82 -3.79
N ALA A 163 24.06 -21.76 -2.91
CA ALA A 163 23.93 -21.14 -1.59
C ALA A 163 23.80 -19.61 -1.70
N MET A 164 24.54 -18.98 -2.62
CA MET A 164 24.44 -17.56 -2.94
C MET A 164 23.05 -17.23 -3.45
N GLU A 165 22.54 -17.94 -4.45
CA GLU A 165 21.22 -17.73 -5.04
C GLU A 165 20.10 -17.91 -4.00
N ALA A 166 20.23 -18.91 -3.12
CA ALA A 166 19.30 -19.11 -2.03
C ALA A 166 19.28 -17.93 -1.02
N ALA A 167 20.45 -17.33 -0.72
CA ALA A 167 20.57 -16.18 0.16
C ALA A 167 19.93 -14.93 -0.48
N ILE A 168 20.23 -14.66 -1.75
CA ILE A 168 19.60 -13.58 -2.54
C ILE A 168 18.09 -13.75 -2.54
N GLY A 169 17.59 -14.96 -2.84
CA GLY A 169 16.18 -15.26 -2.88
C GLY A 169 15.47 -15.03 -1.53
N ARG A 170 16.11 -15.31 -0.38
CA ARG A 170 15.57 -15.01 0.95
C ARG A 170 15.45 -13.49 1.17
N ALA A 171 16.50 -12.73 0.87
CA ALA A 171 16.51 -11.27 1.00
C ALA A 171 15.45 -10.63 0.10
N THR A 172 15.35 -11.08 -1.17
CA THR A 172 14.32 -10.62 -2.14
C THR A 172 12.92 -10.86 -1.61
N ARG A 173 12.59 -12.07 -1.19
CA ARG A 173 11.26 -12.41 -0.67
C ARG A 173 10.90 -11.55 0.55
N MET A 174 11.84 -11.35 1.46
CA MET A 174 11.63 -10.51 2.65
C MET A 174 11.37 -9.06 2.27
N ASN A 175 12.14 -8.49 1.34
CA ASN A 175 11.96 -7.12 0.86
C ASN A 175 10.61 -6.92 0.16
N VAL A 176 10.23 -7.86 -0.72
CA VAL A 176 8.93 -7.84 -1.41
C VAL A 176 7.78 -7.94 -0.41
N LEU A 177 7.90 -8.82 0.59
CA LEU A 177 6.87 -8.97 1.63
C LEU A 177 6.73 -7.70 2.47
N ALA A 178 7.84 -7.09 2.89
CA ALA A 178 7.84 -5.81 3.58
C ALA A 178 7.14 -4.72 2.75
N GLY A 179 7.47 -4.60 1.47
CA GLY A 179 6.83 -3.66 0.55
C GLY A 179 5.33 -3.91 0.36
N ARG A 180 4.86 -5.15 0.36
CA ARG A 180 3.43 -5.49 0.31
C ARG A 180 2.69 -4.99 1.56
N HIS A 181 3.26 -5.18 2.75
CA HIS A 181 2.67 -4.67 3.99
C HIS A 181 2.67 -3.15 4.03
N PHE A 182 3.73 -2.49 3.58
CA PHE A 182 3.78 -1.04 3.43
C PHE A 182 2.65 -0.51 2.52
N ASN A 183 2.51 -1.08 1.33
CA ASN A 183 1.44 -0.71 0.41
C ASN A 183 0.04 -0.98 0.96
N ALA A 184 -0.14 -2.06 1.75
CA ALA A 184 -1.39 -2.33 2.44
C ALA A 184 -1.71 -1.27 3.51
N GLY A 185 -0.70 -0.80 4.26
CA GLY A 185 -0.83 0.32 5.19
C GLY A 185 -1.21 1.62 4.49
N LEU A 186 -0.54 1.96 3.38
CA LEU A 186 -0.88 3.13 2.57
C LEU A 186 -2.32 3.08 2.06
N ARG A 187 -2.80 1.91 1.60
CA ARG A 187 -4.21 1.73 1.24
C ARG A 187 -5.13 2.03 2.43
N GLY A 188 -4.81 1.51 3.62
CA GLY A 188 -5.57 1.81 4.83
C GLY A 188 -5.70 3.30 5.10
N VAL A 189 -4.59 4.05 5.02
CA VAL A 189 -4.59 5.51 5.18
C VAL A 189 -5.40 6.21 4.09
N PHE A 190 -5.23 5.86 2.82
CA PHE A 190 -6.00 6.49 1.75
C PHE A 190 -7.50 6.19 1.88
N PHE A 191 -7.87 4.95 2.20
CA PHE A 191 -9.27 4.60 2.41
C PHE A 191 -9.86 5.25 3.65
N SER A 192 -9.07 5.54 4.70
CA SER A 192 -9.56 6.32 5.85
C SER A 192 -9.93 7.76 5.45
N LEU A 193 -9.23 8.37 4.47
CA LEU A 193 -9.62 9.67 3.92
C LEU A 193 -10.95 9.60 3.16
N GLY A 194 -11.15 8.57 2.33
CA GLY A 194 -12.44 8.34 1.67
C GLY A 194 -13.58 8.08 2.67
N TYR A 195 -13.28 7.40 3.78
CA TYR A 195 -14.22 7.10 4.84
C TYR A 195 -14.76 8.37 5.53
N LEU A 196 -14.01 9.47 5.55
CA LEU A 196 -14.47 10.74 6.12
C LEU A 196 -15.75 11.27 5.45
N GLY A 197 -16.01 10.93 4.20
CA GLY A 197 -17.27 11.26 3.53
C GLY A 197 -18.51 10.71 4.25
N TRP A 198 -18.36 9.63 5.03
CA TRP A 198 -19.47 9.05 5.78
C TRP A 198 -19.99 9.94 6.91
N PHE A 199 -19.18 10.86 7.43
CA PHE A 199 -19.60 11.82 8.44
C PHE A 199 -20.58 12.87 7.87
N VAL A 200 -20.51 13.13 6.58
CA VAL A 200 -21.46 14.00 5.86
C VAL A 200 -22.74 13.24 5.50
N GLY A 201 -22.62 11.98 5.05
CA GLY A 201 -23.76 11.16 4.71
C GLY A 201 -23.38 9.95 3.85
N PRO A 202 -24.29 8.98 3.65
CA PRO A 202 -24.01 7.77 2.88
C PRO A 202 -23.72 8.06 1.40
N GLU A 203 -24.33 9.06 0.81
CA GLU A 203 -24.09 9.48 -0.57
C GLU A 203 -22.71 10.09 -0.75
N ALA A 204 -22.32 11.00 0.14
CA ALA A 204 -20.99 11.60 0.17
C ALA A 204 -19.92 10.51 0.39
N PHE A 205 -20.20 9.51 1.23
CA PHE A 205 -19.33 8.37 1.46
C PHE A 205 -19.13 7.53 0.18
N ALA A 206 -20.20 7.22 -0.55
CA ALA A 206 -20.12 6.51 -1.81
C ALA A 206 -19.34 7.32 -2.87
N LEU A 207 -19.57 8.62 -2.94
CA LEU A 207 -18.87 9.53 -3.85
C LEU A 207 -17.37 9.59 -3.54
N THR A 208 -16.99 9.85 -2.30
CA THR A 208 -15.57 9.93 -1.89
C THR A 208 -14.85 8.60 -2.07
N THR A 209 -15.52 7.47 -1.80
CA THR A 209 -15.01 6.13 -2.07
C THR A 209 -14.74 5.91 -3.55
N THR A 210 -15.68 6.31 -4.42
CA THR A 210 -15.55 6.17 -5.88
C THR A 210 -14.41 7.03 -6.42
N LEU A 211 -14.32 8.29 -6.01
CA LEU A 211 -13.26 9.21 -6.41
C LEU A 211 -11.88 8.69 -5.97
N LEU A 212 -11.78 8.24 -4.73
CA LEU A 212 -10.56 7.65 -4.19
C LEU A 212 -10.14 6.41 -5.01
N PHE A 213 -11.08 5.52 -5.28
CA PHE A 213 -10.84 4.31 -6.06
C PHE A 213 -10.32 4.65 -7.46
N ALA A 214 -10.95 5.60 -8.15
CA ALA A 214 -10.52 6.06 -9.47
C ALA A 214 -9.09 6.62 -9.45
N VAL A 215 -8.76 7.45 -8.45
CA VAL A 215 -7.41 8.01 -8.27
C VAL A 215 -6.39 6.90 -8.03
N LEU A 216 -6.68 5.96 -7.13
CA LEU A 216 -5.77 4.87 -6.81
C LEU A 216 -5.57 3.92 -7.99
N LEU A 217 -6.63 3.57 -8.75
CA LEU A 217 -6.52 2.78 -9.97
C LEU A 217 -5.67 3.49 -11.03
N ARG A 218 -5.91 4.79 -11.25
CA ARG A 218 -5.13 5.59 -12.19
C ARG A 218 -3.65 5.56 -11.82
N ARG A 219 -3.32 5.76 -10.54
CA ARG A 219 -1.93 5.72 -10.05
C ARG A 219 -1.28 4.35 -10.26
N GLN A 220 -2.04 3.26 -10.08
CA GLN A 220 -1.52 1.90 -10.14
C GLN A 220 -1.29 1.41 -11.57
N PHE A 221 -2.16 1.80 -12.51
CA PHE A 221 -2.18 1.22 -13.86
C PHE A 221 -1.89 2.22 -15.00
N PHE A 222 -2.05 3.53 -14.75
CA PHE A 222 -1.98 4.56 -15.78
C PHE A 222 -1.04 5.74 -15.42
N SER A 223 -0.14 5.55 -14.47
CA SER A 223 0.77 6.63 -14.04
C SER A 223 2.04 6.66 -14.89
N ALA A 224 2.62 7.88 -15.03
CA ALA A 224 3.96 8.06 -15.59
C ALA A 224 5.03 7.27 -14.81
N ALA A 225 4.86 7.15 -13.47
CA ALA A 225 5.75 6.35 -12.63
C ALA A 225 5.75 4.86 -13.03
N ARG A 226 4.59 4.31 -13.44
CA ARG A 226 4.52 2.95 -13.97
C ARG A 226 5.29 2.84 -15.28
N LEU A 227 5.08 3.77 -16.21
CA LEU A 227 5.78 3.76 -17.51
C LEU A 227 7.29 3.87 -17.34
N ALA A 228 7.76 4.65 -16.37
CA ALA A 228 9.19 4.80 -16.09
C ALA A 228 9.87 3.51 -15.57
N VAL A 229 9.09 2.56 -15.02
CA VAL A 229 9.63 1.31 -14.46
C VAL A 229 9.49 0.13 -15.43
N ILE A 230 8.49 0.19 -16.32
CA ILE A 230 8.24 -0.86 -17.31
C ILE A 230 8.99 -0.52 -18.57
N ASP A 231 10.08 -1.25 -18.82
CA ASP A 231 10.82 -1.15 -20.07
C ASP A 231 9.99 -1.84 -21.16
N GLU A 232 9.47 -1.07 -22.12
CA GLU A 232 8.69 -1.59 -23.25
C GLU A 232 9.51 -2.50 -24.16
N SER A 233 10.84 -2.34 -24.17
CA SER A 233 11.76 -3.18 -24.94
C SER A 233 11.82 -4.63 -24.47
N ALA A 234 11.51 -4.89 -23.19
CA ALA A 234 11.45 -6.24 -22.64
C ALA A 234 10.12 -6.96 -22.94
N GLN A 235 9.10 -6.26 -23.44
CA GLN A 235 7.81 -6.81 -23.87
C GLN A 235 7.75 -7.11 -25.38
N ALA A 236 8.63 -6.53 -26.17
CA ALA A 236 8.87 -6.95 -27.54
C ALA A 236 9.72 -8.24 -27.44
N GLY A 237 9.07 -9.40 -27.53
CA GLY A 237 9.76 -10.68 -27.65
C GLY A 237 10.83 -10.62 -28.75
N PRO A 238 11.77 -11.59 -28.84
CA PRO A 238 12.88 -11.54 -29.78
C PRO A 238 12.34 -11.41 -31.20
N GLY A 239 12.23 -10.16 -31.63
CA GLY A 239 11.79 -9.80 -32.97
C GLY A 239 12.82 -10.28 -33.96
N ASN A 240 12.37 -11.20 -34.78
CA ASN A 240 12.83 -11.62 -36.07
C ASN A 240 14.04 -10.78 -36.56
N GLY A 241 15.25 -11.31 -36.33
CA GLY A 241 16.46 -10.76 -36.90
C GLY A 241 16.35 -10.77 -38.41
N SER A 242 16.07 -9.62 -39.00
CA SER A 242 16.21 -9.41 -40.42
C SER A 242 17.65 -9.71 -40.81
N SER A 243 17.84 -10.82 -41.49
CA SER A 243 19.04 -11.21 -42.21
C SER A 243 19.48 -10.05 -43.12
N ILE A 244 20.48 -9.30 -42.69
CA ILE A 244 21.28 -8.49 -43.60
C ILE A 244 22.21 -9.47 -44.31
N ARG A 245 21.88 -9.81 -45.56
CA ARG A 245 22.80 -10.46 -46.48
C ARG A 245 23.95 -9.49 -46.72
N PRO A 246 25.20 -9.89 -46.65
CA PRO A 246 26.28 -9.13 -47.24
C PRO A 246 26.22 -9.36 -48.74
N ASP A 247 25.87 -8.32 -49.54
CA ASP A 247 26.05 -8.31 -50.95
C ASP A 247 27.55 -8.24 -51.30
N SER A 248 27.93 -9.21 -52.08
CA SER A 248 29.20 -9.31 -52.82
C SER A 248 29.48 -8.08 -53.68
N GLN A 249 30.60 -7.43 -53.48
CA GLN A 249 31.56 -7.06 -54.55
C GLN A 249 32.93 -6.76 -53.96
#